data_d08d50bf891ce2a83aca288b657f7282
#
_entry.id   d08d50bf891ce2a83aca288b657f7282
#
_cell.length_a   1.000
_cell.length_b   1.000
_cell.length_c   1.000
_cell.angle_alpha   90.00
_cell.angle_beta   90.00
_cell.angle_gamma   90.00
#
_symmetry.space_group_name_H-M   'P 1'
#
loop_
_entity.id
_entity.type
_entity.pdbx_description
1 polymer ?
#
loop_
_entity_poly.entity_id
_entity_poly.type
_entity_poly.pdbx_seq_one_letter_code
_entity_poly.pdbx_strand_id
1 'polypeptide(L)'
;MRQNSFVVVISAVLTIVSFRLVLAQDAKLIEAAKKDGGKVVVYGSIENDTMDLVAAAFKKKTGLDVDYWRAASNKVIDRVAGESRAGKPLFDVVLTTESTMKLIQLDGFLAKYDSHSARAFPKEVIDPNLGPSYRSTVIGVVYHAGIIKPPEAPKSLEDLVKPQYKGKVVVPDPSQHTTTAQWLASLHRIMGKEKADKFIRDLAATKPLLVESLTPAGERITTGETPIGIAFLKNVVFYGKKGIPLDYVRLGKFM
;
A
#
# COMPACT_ATOMS: atom_id res chain seq x y z
N MET A 1 25.68 -12.00 -49.54
CA MET A 1 25.76 -11.33 -48.23
C MET A 1 25.21 -9.89 -48.21
N ARG A 2 24.14 -9.55 -48.93
CA ARG A 2 23.56 -8.18 -48.97
C ARG A 2 22.13 -8.06 -48.42
N GLN A 3 21.48 -9.18 -48.07
CA GLN A 3 20.07 -9.16 -47.60
C GLN A 3 19.90 -8.93 -46.09
N ASN A 4 20.92 -9.24 -45.25
CA ASN A 4 20.77 -9.10 -43.79
C ASN A 4 20.96 -7.66 -43.28
N SER A 5 21.64 -6.79 -44.04
CA SER A 5 21.86 -5.39 -43.62
C SER A 5 20.58 -4.52 -43.71
N PHE A 6 19.68 -4.84 -44.65
CA PHE A 6 18.45 -4.08 -44.85
C PHE A 6 17.41 -4.35 -43.76
N VAL A 7 17.33 -5.60 -43.27
CA VAL A 7 16.39 -5.99 -42.19
C VAL A 7 16.79 -5.37 -40.87
N VAL A 8 18.09 -5.30 -40.56
CA VAL A 8 18.61 -4.69 -39.31
C VAL A 8 18.35 -3.18 -39.30
N VAL A 9 18.52 -2.49 -40.43
CA VAL A 9 18.28 -1.04 -40.50
C VAL A 9 16.80 -0.71 -40.38
N ILE A 10 15.90 -1.49 -40.98
CA ILE A 10 14.44 -1.28 -40.86
C ILE A 10 13.98 -1.54 -39.43
N SER A 11 14.47 -2.59 -38.74
CA SER A 11 14.13 -2.84 -37.33
C SER A 11 14.62 -1.74 -36.40
N ALA A 12 15.83 -1.22 -36.61
CA ALA A 12 16.38 -0.12 -35.80
C ALA A 12 15.60 1.19 -36.02
N VAL A 13 15.19 1.50 -37.26
CA VAL A 13 14.40 2.70 -37.57
C VAL A 13 12.99 2.60 -37.00
N LEU A 14 12.33 1.42 -37.08
CA LEU A 14 11.02 1.23 -36.44
C LEU A 14 11.08 1.40 -34.92
N THR A 15 12.11 0.90 -34.26
CA THR A 15 12.29 1.04 -32.79
C THR A 15 12.52 2.48 -32.40
N ILE A 16 13.31 3.25 -33.14
CA ILE A 16 13.58 4.66 -32.89
C ILE A 16 12.33 5.54 -33.12
N VAL A 17 11.54 5.25 -34.14
CA VAL A 17 10.29 5.97 -34.44
C VAL A 17 9.24 5.72 -33.34
N SER A 18 9.10 4.47 -32.88
CA SER A 18 8.17 4.13 -31.80
C SER A 18 8.54 4.83 -30.50
N PHE A 19 9.82 4.92 -30.16
CA PHE A 19 10.29 5.60 -28.96
C PHE A 19 10.06 7.12 -29.02
N ARG A 20 10.22 7.75 -30.20
CA ARG A 20 9.93 9.17 -30.39
C ARG A 20 8.45 9.51 -30.31
N LEU A 21 7.56 8.63 -30.75
CA LEU A 21 6.10 8.82 -30.67
C LEU A 21 5.61 8.79 -29.21
N VAL A 22 6.14 7.89 -28.39
CA VAL A 22 5.81 7.82 -26.94
C VAL A 22 6.26 9.08 -26.22
N LEU A 23 7.49 9.54 -26.46
CA LEU A 23 8.00 10.78 -25.83
C LEU A 23 7.20 12.03 -26.27
N ALA A 24 6.73 12.08 -27.51
CA ALA A 24 5.93 13.20 -28.01
C ALA A 24 4.51 13.20 -27.41
N GLN A 25 3.94 12.04 -27.14
CA GLN A 25 2.64 11.92 -26.48
C GLN A 25 2.73 12.35 -25.01
N ASP A 26 3.75 11.90 -24.27
CA ASP A 26 4.00 12.30 -22.89
C ASP A 26 4.20 13.82 -22.79
N ALA A 27 4.96 14.43 -23.70
CA ALA A 27 5.19 15.88 -23.73
C ALA A 27 3.89 16.68 -23.93
N LYS A 28 3.00 16.24 -24.83
CA LYS A 28 1.70 16.89 -25.05
C LYS A 28 0.79 16.81 -23.83
N LEU A 29 0.76 15.62 -23.15
CA LEU A 29 -0.01 15.45 -21.92
C LEU A 29 0.51 16.33 -20.80
N ILE A 30 1.83 16.43 -20.62
CA ILE A 30 2.46 17.27 -19.61
C ILE A 30 2.11 18.76 -19.87
N GLU A 31 2.21 19.22 -21.11
CA GLU A 31 1.87 20.62 -21.45
C GLU A 31 0.37 20.91 -21.26
N ALA A 32 -0.52 19.95 -21.56
CA ALA A 32 -1.93 20.08 -21.27
C ALA A 32 -2.20 20.18 -19.74
N ALA A 33 -1.58 19.32 -18.96
CA ALA A 33 -1.70 19.33 -17.51
C ALA A 33 -1.15 20.62 -16.85
N LYS A 34 -0.06 21.18 -17.40
CA LYS A 34 0.45 22.48 -16.94
C LYS A 34 -0.54 23.62 -17.16
N LYS A 35 -1.28 23.58 -18.27
CA LYS A 35 -2.34 24.56 -18.56
C LYS A 35 -3.57 24.36 -17.69
N ASP A 36 -3.81 23.15 -17.23
CA ASP A 36 -4.92 22.74 -16.36
C ASP A 36 -4.56 22.83 -14.86
N GLY A 37 -3.72 23.80 -14.47
CA GLY A 37 -3.38 24.09 -13.09
C GLY A 37 -2.04 23.53 -12.60
N GLY A 38 -1.35 22.72 -13.39
CA GLY A 38 0.04 22.29 -13.13
C GLY A 38 0.23 21.37 -11.93
N LYS A 39 -0.82 20.78 -11.38
CA LYS A 39 -0.74 19.84 -10.25
C LYS A 39 -1.68 18.65 -10.41
N VAL A 40 -1.35 17.57 -9.73
CA VAL A 40 -2.16 16.35 -9.62
C VAL A 40 -2.58 16.15 -8.16
N VAL A 41 -3.88 16.05 -7.92
CA VAL A 41 -4.43 15.80 -6.58
C VAL A 41 -4.58 14.29 -6.37
N VAL A 42 -3.89 13.76 -5.36
CA VAL A 42 -3.85 12.34 -5.07
C VAL A 42 -4.45 12.07 -3.69
N TYR A 43 -5.48 11.22 -3.62
CA TYR A 43 -6.00 10.71 -2.35
C TYR A 43 -5.47 9.31 -2.12
N GLY A 44 -5.00 9.02 -0.91
CA GLY A 44 -4.47 7.68 -0.67
C GLY A 44 -4.16 7.31 0.76
N SER A 45 -3.72 6.06 0.92
CA SER A 45 -3.36 5.49 2.22
C SER A 45 -1.87 5.10 2.30
N ILE A 46 -1.06 5.55 1.33
CA ILE A 46 0.38 5.33 1.32
C ILE A 46 1.05 6.25 2.34
N GLU A 47 2.12 5.80 2.93
CA GLU A 47 2.90 6.58 3.90
C GLU A 47 3.51 7.83 3.24
N ASN A 48 3.52 8.97 3.96
CA ASN A 48 3.99 10.24 3.43
C ASN A 48 5.43 10.16 2.93
N ASP A 49 6.34 9.56 3.70
CA ASP A 49 7.76 9.40 3.33
C ASP A 49 7.95 8.67 1.97
N THR A 50 7.11 7.69 1.69
CA THR A 50 7.08 7.00 0.39
C THR A 50 6.50 7.90 -0.70
N MET A 51 5.40 8.59 -0.40
CA MET A 51 4.73 9.44 -1.38
C MET A 51 5.55 10.69 -1.72
N ASP A 52 6.28 11.25 -0.77
CA ASP A 52 7.20 12.38 -0.98
C ASP A 52 8.28 12.02 -2.02
N LEU A 53 8.84 10.81 -1.96
CA LEU A 53 9.81 10.32 -2.95
C LEU A 53 9.18 10.17 -4.35
N VAL A 54 7.95 9.64 -4.41
CA VAL A 54 7.20 9.52 -5.67
C VAL A 54 6.88 10.88 -6.25
N ALA A 55 6.38 11.81 -5.43
CA ALA A 55 6.05 13.17 -5.84
C ALA A 55 7.28 13.94 -6.35
N ALA A 56 8.41 13.83 -5.65
CA ALA A 56 9.67 14.44 -6.07
C ALA A 56 10.15 13.89 -7.42
N ALA A 57 10.09 12.57 -7.62
CA ALA A 57 10.46 11.93 -8.89
C ALA A 57 9.51 12.33 -10.03
N PHE A 58 8.21 12.40 -9.75
CA PHE A 58 7.19 12.84 -10.70
C PHE A 58 7.41 14.31 -11.11
N LYS A 59 7.61 15.19 -10.14
CA LYS A 59 7.91 16.62 -10.39
C LYS A 59 9.19 16.80 -11.21
N LYS A 60 10.24 16.04 -10.88
CA LYS A 60 11.50 16.06 -11.66
C LYS A 60 11.29 15.64 -13.11
N LYS A 61 10.42 14.66 -13.36
CA LYS A 61 10.14 14.13 -14.70
C LYS A 61 9.21 15.03 -15.51
N THR A 62 8.19 15.62 -14.88
CA THR A 62 7.07 16.27 -15.57
C THR A 62 7.02 17.79 -15.37
N GLY A 63 7.60 18.30 -14.28
CA GLY A 63 7.44 19.69 -13.83
C GLY A 63 6.09 19.95 -13.14
N LEU A 64 5.25 18.92 -12.92
CA LEU A 64 3.96 19.03 -12.25
C LEU A 64 4.10 18.77 -10.76
N ASP A 65 3.31 19.46 -9.95
CA ASP A 65 3.23 19.24 -8.51
C ASP A 65 2.25 18.09 -8.17
N VAL A 66 2.46 17.47 -7.02
CA VAL A 66 1.54 16.48 -6.46
C VAL A 66 1.01 17.02 -5.13
N ASP A 67 -0.30 17.12 -5.04
CA ASP A 67 -1.02 17.46 -3.80
C ASP A 67 -1.57 16.15 -3.21
N TYR A 68 -0.95 15.67 -2.12
CA TYR A 68 -1.28 14.37 -1.55
C TYR A 68 -2.05 14.49 -0.25
N TRP A 69 -3.29 14.01 -0.25
CA TRP A 69 -4.07 13.83 0.95
C TRP A 69 -4.01 12.38 1.43
N ARG A 70 -3.41 12.17 2.59
CA ARG A 70 -3.24 10.86 3.22
C ARG A 70 -4.29 10.61 4.29
N ALA A 71 -4.96 9.45 4.23
CA ALA A 71 -5.86 8.95 5.27
C ALA A 71 -5.84 7.43 5.38
N ALA A 72 -6.49 6.87 6.42
CA ALA A 72 -6.81 5.45 6.47
C ALA A 72 -7.75 5.08 5.32
N SER A 73 -7.67 3.81 4.87
CA SER A 73 -8.37 3.37 3.64
C SER A 73 -9.87 3.60 3.66
N ASN A 74 -10.55 3.42 4.80
CA ASN A 74 -11.99 3.72 4.89
C ASN A 74 -12.29 5.21 4.72
N LYS A 75 -11.49 6.09 5.32
CA LYS A 75 -11.63 7.54 5.14
C LYS A 75 -11.39 7.98 3.70
N VAL A 76 -10.51 7.26 2.97
CA VAL A 76 -10.33 7.48 1.52
C VAL A 76 -11.60 7.13 0.76
N ILE A 77 -12.23 5.97 1.06
CA ILE A 77 -13.51 5.58 0.45
C ILE A 77 -14.57 6.64 0.72
N ASP A 78 -14.75 7.02 2.00
CA ASP A 78 -15.79 7.96 2.42
C ASP A 78 -15.67 9.30 1.72
N ARG A 79 -14.46 9.83 1.61
CA ARG A 79 -14.19 11.11 0.96
C ARG A 79 -14.42 11.04 -0.55
N VAL A 80 -13.86 10.02 -1.22
CA VAL A 80 -14.07 9.79 -2.66
C VAL A 80 -15.56 9.66 -2.97
N ALA A 81 -16.30 8.83 -2.19
CA ALA A 81 -17.72 8.64 -2.38
C ALA A 81 -18.52 9.91 -2.11
N GLY A 82 -18.21 10.66 -1.06
CA GLY A 82 -18.89 11.90 -0.70
C GLY A 82 -18.75 12.96 -1.79
N GLU A 83 -17.54 13.23 -2.24
CA GLU A 83 -17.25 14.21 -3.30
C GLU A 83 -17.85 13.79 -4.66
N SER A 84 -17.74 12.50 -5.01
CA SER A 84 -18.27 11.98 -6.28
C SER A 84 -19.81 12.03 -6.31
N ARG A 85 -20.49 11.64 -5.22
CA ARG A 85 -21.96 11.75 -5.12
C ARG A 85 -22.45 13.20 -5.13
N ALA A 86 -21.65 14.12 -4.63
CA ALA A 86 -21.93 15.56 -4.71
C ALA A 86 -21.66 16.16 -6.10
N GLY A 87 -21.14 15.37 -7.06
CA GLY A 87 -20.77 15.82 -8.41
C GLY A 87 -19.57 16.78 -8.44
N LYS A 88 -18.75 16.78 -7.40
CA LYS A 88 -17.60 17.66 -7.24
C LYS A 88 -16.37 16.90 -6.73
N PRO A 89 -15.86 15.91 -7.49
CA PRO A 89 -14.63 15.24 -7.11
C PRO A 89 -13.47 16.23 -7.15
N LEU A 90 -12.66 16.26 -6.09
CA LEU A 90 -11.48 17.13 -5.96
C LEU A 90 -10.17 16.37 -6.14
N PHE A 91 -10.25 15.09 -6.47
CA PHE A 91 -9.10 14.22 -6.71
C PHE A 91 -8.98 13.85 -8.18
N ASP A 92 -7.74 13.66 -8.62
CA ASP A 92 -7.42 13.13 -9.96
C ASP A 92 -7.07 11.64 -9.89
N VAL A 93 -6.40 11.21 -8.82
CA VAL A 93 -5.88 9.85 -8.65
C VAL A 93 -6.16 9.33 -7.26
N VAL A 94 -6.52 8.05 -7.16
CA VAL A 94 -6.59 7.33 -5.88
C VAL A 94 -5.47 6.29 -5.82
N LEU A 95 -4.68 6.31 -4.73
CA LEU A 95 -3.59 5.39 -4.46
C LEU A 95 -3.79 4.70 -3.11
N THR A 96 -4.40 3.51 -3.13
CA THR A 96 -4.71 2.77 -1.90
C THR A 96 -4.59 1.26 -2.11
N THR A 97 -5.08 0.46 -1.16
CA THR A 97 -5.05 -1.00 -1.29
C THR A 97 -5.99 -1.49 -2.39
N GLU A 98 -5.66 -2.62 -3.02
CA GLU A 98 -6.47 -3.22 -4.08
C GLU A 98 -7.94 -3.38 -3.69
N SER A 99 -8.19 -3.85 -2.47
CA SER A 99 -9.56 -4.03 -1.97
C SER A 99 -10.34 -2.73 -1.84
N THR A 100 -9.69 -1.67 -1.36
CA THR A 100 -10.29 -0.34 -1.30
C THR A 100 -10.57 0.19 -2.70
N MET A 101 -9.63 0.01 -3.64
CA MET A 101 -9.82 0.38 -5.04
C MET A 101 -11.00 -0.36 -5.67
N LYS A 102 -11.15 -1.66 -5.41
CA LYS A 102 -12.30 -2.45 -5.90
C LYS A 102 -13.64 -1.93 -5.38
N LEU A 103 -13.72 -1.51 -4.13
CA LEU A 103 -14.94 -0.91 -3.58
C LEU A 103 -15.27 0.41 -4.27
N ILE A 104 -14.30 1.31 -4.42
CA ILE A 104 -14.47 2.60 -5.11
C ILE A 104 -14.89 2.38 -6.58
N GLN A 105 -14.33 1.36 -7.23
CA GLN A 105 -14.67 0.99 -8.61
C GLN A 105 -16.09 0.45 -8.74
N LEU A 106 -16.52 -0.44 -7.84
CA LEU A 106 -17.88 -1.01 -7.83
C LEU A 106 -18.94 0.06 -7.68
N ASP A 107 -18.65 1.12 -6.94
CA ASP A 107 -19.52 2.29 -6.79
C ASP A 107 -19.51 3.24 -8.02
N GLY A 108 -18.69 2.94 -9.04
CA GLY A 108 -18.62 3.72 -10.28
C GLY A 108 -17.89 5.06 -10.17
N PHE A 109 -17.06 5.28 -9.14
CA PHE A 109 -16.37 6.54 -8.92
C PHE A 109 -15.02 6.65 -9.63
N LEU A 110 -14.61 5.63 -10.37
CA LEU A 110 -13.35 5.64 -11.15
C LEU A 110 -13.65 5.68 -12.64
N ALA A 111 -13.02 6.58 -13.35
CA ALA A 111 -13.01 6.60 -14.81
C ALA A 111 -12.15 5.43 -15.34
N LYS A 112 -12.57 4.83 -16.44
CA LYS A 112 -11.73 3.85 -17.14
C LYS A 112 -10.54 4.57 -17.76
N TYR A 113 -9.33 4.11 -17.43
CA TYR A 113 -8.09 4.66 -17.91
C TYR A 113 -7.15 3.57 -18.44
N ASP A 114 -6.81 3.62 -19.72
CA ASP A 114 -5.81 2.73 -20.32
C ASP A 114 -4.43 3.41 -20.27
N SER A 115 -3.67 3.06 -19.26
CA SER A 115 -2.32 3.60 -19.08
C SER A 115 -1.33 2.98 -20.06
N HIS A 116 -0.74 3.80 -20.91
CA HIS A 116 0.32 3.35 -21.81
C HIS A 116 1.51 2.75 -21.04
N SER A 117 1.85 3.32 -19.88
CA SER A 117 2.92 2.83 -19.00
C SER A 117 2.60 1.49 -18.35
N ALA A 118 1.32 1.10 -18.26
CA ALA A 118 0.92 -0.20 -17.70
C ALA A 118 1.51 -1.39 -18.46
N ARG A 119 1.80 -1.22 -19.75
CA ARG A 119 2.40 -2.27 -20.60
C ARG A 119 3.80 -2.69 -20.19
N ALA A 120 4.49 -1.87 -19.37
CA ALA A 120 5.80 -2.19 -18.82
C ALA A 120 5.74 -3.13 -17.58
N PHE A 121 4.53 -3.38 -17.05
CA PHE A 121 4.34 -4.26 -15.90
C PHE A 121 4.06 -5.70 -16.33
N PRO A 122 4.45 -6.72 -15.54
CA PRO A 122 4.04 -8.10 -15.75
C PRO A 122 2.50 -8.21 -15.76
N LYS A 123 1.96 -9.06 -16.64
CA LYS A 123 0.50 -9.21 -16.79
C LYS A 123 -0.19 -9.67 -15.49
N GLU A 124 0.52 -10.44 -14.69
CA GLU A 124 0.05 -11.03 -13.42
C GLU A 124 -0.26 -9.98 -12.36
N VAL A 125 0.31 -8.78 -12.47
CA VAL A 125 0.08 -7.67 -11.51
C VAL A 125 -0.81 -6.58 -12.08
N ILE A 126 -1.40 -6.78 -13.28
CA ILE A 126 -2.31 -5.83 -13.91
C ILE A 126 -3.75 -6.27 -13.70
N ASP A 127 -4.50 -5.54 -12.87
CA ASP A 127 -5.96 -5.65 -12.86
C ASP A 127 -6.51 -4.91 -14.10
N PRO A 128 -7.38 -5.56 -14.91
CA PRO A 128 -7.85 -4.97 -16.18
C PRO A 128 -8.70 -3.70 -15.99
N ASN A 129 -9.18 -3.46 -14.78
CA ASN A 129 -10.04 -2.32 -14.47
C ASN A 129 -9.34 -1.24 -13.61
N LEU A 130 -8.34 -1.65 -12.81
CA LEU A 130 -7.64 -0.77 -11.88
C LEU A 130 -6.23 -0.40 -12.33
N GLY A 131 -5.70 -1.12 -13.33
CA GLY A 131 -4.32 -0.97 -13.77
C GLY A 131 -3.31 -1.77 -12.94
N PRO A 132 -2.01 -1.48 -13.06
CA PRO A 132 -0.97 -2.29 -12.43
C PRO A 132 -0.86 -2.06 -10.92
N SER A 133 -0.70 -3.14 -10.18
CA SER A 133 -0.23 -3.11 -8.80
C SER A 133 1.24 -2.68 -8.77
N TYR A 134 1.53 -1.57 -8.13
CA TYR A 134 2.89 -1.01 -8.09
C TYR A 134 3.74 -1.57 -6.93
N ARG A 135 3.13 -2.17 -5.91
CA ARG A 135 3.82 -2.84 -4.81
C ARG A 135 2.93 -3.88 -4.10
N SER A 136 3.56 -4.88 -3.50
CA SER A 136 2.95 -5.73 -2.49
C SER A 136 3.55 -5.41 -1.13
N THR A 137 2.73 -5.41 -0.08
CA THR A 137 3.18 -5.19 1.29
C THR A 137 2.79 -6.37 2.16
N VAL A 138 3.75 -6.82 2.97
CA VAL A 138 3.51 -7.91 3.93
C VAL A 138 3.27 -7.32 5.29
N ILE A 139 2.19 -7.74 5.94
CA ILE A 139 1.87 -7.42 7.33
C ILE A 139 2.09 -8.64 8.22
N GLY A 140 2.38 -8.41 9.47
CA GLY A 140 2.59 -9.49 10.44
C GLY A 140 2.79 -8.96 11.83
N VAL A 141 3.17 -9.84 12.74
CA VAL A 141 3.50 -9.49 14.11
C VAL A 141 4.92 -8.93 14.15
N VAL A 142 5.05 -7.65 14.47
CA VAL A 142 6.33 -6.95 14.66
C VAL A 142 6.50 -6.65 16.14
N TYR A 143 7.72 -6.72 16.65
CA TYR A 143 8.03 -6.40 18.04
C TYR A 143 9.34 -5.63 18.19
N HIS A 144 9.48 -4.91 19.29
CA HIS A 144 10.69 -4.17 19.66
C HIS A 144 11.66 -5.08 20.40
N ALA A 145 12.70 -5.60 19.72
CA ALA A 145 13.65 -6.57 20.27
C ALA A 145 14.52 -6.02 21.42
N GLY A 146 14.58 -4.70 21.58
CA GLY A 146 15.20 -4.06 22.74
C GLY A 146 14.39 -4.24 24.02
N ILE A 147 13.07 -4.42 23.91
CA ILE A 147 12.11 -4.53 25.03
C ILE A 147 11.67 -5.98 25.22
N ILE A 148 11.22 -6.64 24.16
CA ILE A 148 10.84 -8.06 24.16
C ILE A 148 12.01 -8.82 23.52
N LYS A 149 12.73 -9.58 24.34
CA LYS A 149 13.89 -10.33 23.83
C LYS A 149 13.44 -11.49 22.92
N PRO A 150 14.23 -11.86 21.89
CA PRO A 150 13.83 -12.92 20.96
C PRO A 150 13.37 -14.24 21.59
N PRO A 151 13.94 -14.73 22.69
CA PRO A 151 13.43 -15.93 23.36
C PRO A 151 12.03 -15.76 23.98
N GLU A 152 11.68 -14.53 24.38
CA GLU A 152 10.40 -14.15 24.99
C GLU A 152 9.36 -13.71 23.96
N ALA A 153 9.77 -13.53 22.69
CA ALA A 153 8.89 -13.10 21.62
C ALA A 153 7.82 -14.18 21.31
N PRO A 154 6.62 -13.77 20.84
CA PRO A 154 5.62 -14.73 20.38
C PRO A 154 6.17 -15.62 19.28
N LYS A 155 5.76 -16.88 19.28
CA LYS A 155 6.12 -17.86 18.24
C LYS A 155 4.95 -18.18 17.32
N SER A 156 3.75 -17.73 17.67
CA SER A 156 2.52 -17.90 16.90
C SER A 156 1.61 -16.68 17.08
N LEU A 157 0.55 -16.60 16.28
CA LEU A 157 -0.49 -15.56 16.46
C LEU A 157 -1.21 -15.73 17.80
N GLU A 158 -1.49 -16.98 18.18
CA GLU A 158 -2.17 -17.31 19.42
C GLU A 158 -1.37 -16.86 20.67
N ASP A 159 -0.07 -16.73 20.53
CA ASP A 159 0.75 -16.24 21.65
C ASP A 159 0.42 -14.79 22.02
N LEU A 160 -0.10 -13.97 21.08
CA LEU A 160 -0.46 -12.57 21.36
C LEU A 160 -1.52 -12.40 22.46
N VAL A 161 -2.32 -13.43 22.70
CA VAL A 161 -3.36 -13.40 23.74
C VAL A 161 -2.87 -13.92 25.11
N LYS A 162 -1.60 -14.30 25.21
CA LYS A 162 -1.02 -14.75 26.49
C LYS A 162 -0.94 -13.61 27.50
N PRO A 163 -1.10 -13.89 28.81
CA PRO A 163 -1.12 -12.86 29.85
C PRO A 163 0.09 -11.92 29.86
N GLN A 164 1.27 -12.43 29.48
CA GLN A 164 2.52 -11.65 29.43
C GLN A 164 2.51 -10.51 28.43
N TYR A 165 1.63 -10.55 27.41
CA TYR A 165 1.49 -9.51 26.38
C TYR A 165 0.28 -8.60 26.61
N LYS A 166 -0.51 -8.85 27.67
CA LYS A 166 -1.66 -8.01 28.01
C LYS A 166 -1.23 -6.55 28.20
N GLY A 167 -1.90 -5.63 27.52
CA GLY A 167 -1.58 -4.19 27.53
C GLY A 167 -0.33 -3.81 26.73
N LYS A 168 0.33 -4.75 26.02
CA LYS A 168 1.54 -4.50 25.23
C LYS A 168 1.31 -4.64 23.73
N VAL A 169 0.08 -4.93 23.29
CA VAL A 169 -0.25 -5.22 21.89
C VAL A 169 -0.97 -4.03 21.27
N VAL A 170 -0.51 -3.60 20.09
CA VAL A 170 -1.21 -2.64 19.24
C VAL A 170 -1.76 -3.33 18.01
N VAL A 171 -2.99 -3.01 17.63
CA VAL A 171 -3.66 -3.53 16.44
C VAL A 171 -4.33 -2.37 15.71
N PRO A 172 -4.19 -2.25 14.39
CA PRO A 172 -5.00 -1.29 13.65
C PRO A 172 -6.49 -1.66 13.76
N ASP A 173 -7.35 -0.67 13.99
CA ASP A 173 -8.78 -0.86 14.16
C ASP A 173 -9.41 -1.38 12.84
N PRO A 174 -9.97 -2.60 12.82
CA PRO A 174 -10.56 -3.16 11.61
C PRO A 174 -11.81 -2.40 11.13
N SER A 175 -12.46 -1.62 11.97
CA SER A 175 -13.58 -0.78 11.58
C SER A 175 -13.14 0.44 10.76
N GLN A 176 -11.89 0.86 10.92
CA GLN A 176 -11.32 2.02 10.23
C GLN A 176 -10.32 1.64 9.14
N HIS A 177 -9.79 0.42 9.16
CA HIS A 177 -8.70 0.00 8.28
C HIS A 177 -9.03 -1.31 7.55
N THR A 178 -9.40 -1.21 6.27
CA THR A 178 -9.82 -2.34 5.42
C THR A 178 -8.80 -3.47 5.37
N THR A 179 -7.49 -3.15 5.31
CA THR A 179 -6.43 -4.17 5.28
C THR A 179 -6.43 -5.01 6.56
N THR A 180 -6.69 -4.42 7.73
CA THR A 180 -6.78 -5.16 8.99
C THR A 180 -8.04 -6.02 9.02
N ALA A 181 -9.18 -5.51 8.55
CA ALA A 181 -10.40 -6.31 8.42
C ALA A 181 -10.18 -7.53 7.52
N GLN A 182 -9.50 -7.36 6.39
CA GLN A 182 -9.15 -8.45 5.49
C GLN A 182 -8.15 -9.43 6.09
N TRP A 183 -7.15 -8.94 6.83
CA TRP A 183 -6.24 -9.80 7.56
C TRP A 183 -6.99 -10.68 8.56
N LEU A 184 -7.89 -10.12 9.37
CA LEU A 184 -8.74 -10.90 10.29
C LEU A 184 -9.60 -11.92 9.55
N ALA A 185 -10.24 -11.53 8.44
CA ALA A 185 -11.03 -12.45 7.62
C ALA A 185 -10.18 -13.58 7.02
N SER A 186 -8.92 -13.31 6.65
CA SER A 186 -8.00 -14.31 6.11
C SER A 186 -7.59 -15.38 7.12
N LEU A 187 -7.68 -15.08 8.42
CA LEU A 187 -7.37 -16.05 9.48
C LEU A 187 -8.28 -17.30 9.41
N HIS A 188 -9.51 -17.14 8.95
CA HIS A 188 -10.41 -18.28 8.73
C HIS A 188 -9.83 -19.30 7.73
N ARG A 189 -9.16 -18.82 6.69
CA ARG A 189 -8.51 -19.67 5.69
C ARG A 189 -7.21 -20.29 6.21
N ILE A 190 -6.49 -19.58 7.09
CA ILE A 190 -5.16 -19.98 7.58
C ILE A 190 -5.26 -20.95 8.75
N MET A 191 -6.12 -20.65 9.72
CA MET A 191 -6.25 -21.37 10.98
C MET A 191 -7.48 -22.30 11.02
N GLY A 192 -8.41 -22.14 10.08
CA GLY A 192 -9.77 -22.68 10.15
C GLY A 192 -10.70 -21.80 10.99
N LYS A 193 -12.01 -21.89 10.68
CA LYS A 193 -13.02 -20.97 11.22
C LYS A 193 -13.04 -20.91 12.76
N GLU A 194 -13.11 -22.06 13.42
CA GLU A 194 -13.25 -22.14 14.87
C GLU A 194 -12.05 -21.51 15.62
N LYS A 195 -10.83 -21.85 15.17
CA LYS A 195 -9.61 -21.31 15.77
C LYS A 195 -9.48 -19.81 15.52
N ALA A 196 -9.81 -19.35 14.31
CA ALA A 196 -9.77 -17.93 13.96
C ALA A 196 -10.78 -17.14 14.79
N ASP A 197 -12.03 -17.60 14.89
CA ASP A 197 -13.07 -16.94 15.69
C ASP A 197 -12.69 -16.89 17.17
N LYS A 198 -12.10 -17.98 17.70
CA LYS A 198 -11.59 -17.99 19.09
C LYS A 198 -10.47 -16.98 19.25
N PHE A 199 -9.45 -17.00 18.39
CA PHE A 199 -8.33 -16.08 18.47
C PHE A 199 -8.76 -14.62 18.39
N ILE A 200 -9.67 -14.27 17.48
CA ILE A 200 -10.19 -12.89 17.34
C ILE A 200 -10.89 -12.43 18.62
N ARG A 201 -11.74 -13.28 19.21
CA ARG A 201 -12.41 -12.96 20.49
C ARG A 201 -11.41 -12.82 21.63
N ASP A 202 -10.44 -13.73 21.75
CA ASP A 202 -9.43 -13.69 22.78
C ASP A 202 -8.55 -12.44 22.64
N LEU A 203 -8.15 -12.10 21.41
CA LEU A 203 -7.38 -10.88 21.13
C LEU A 203 -8.16 -9.62 21.54
N ALA A 204 -9.45 -9.54 21.19
CA ALA A 204 -10.31 -8.44 21.59
C ALA A 204 -10.44 -8.35 23.14
N ALA A 205 -10.55 -9.51 23.82
CA ALA A 205 -10.65 -9.57 25.29
C ALA A 205 -9.36 -9.09 25.99
N THR A 206 -8.20 -9.13 25.34
CA THR A 206 -6.96 -8.54 25.88
C THR A 206 -6.98 -7.01 25.89
N LYS A 207 -7.95 -6.39 25.21
CA LYS A 207 -8.08 -4.93 25.02
C LYS A 207 -6.80 -4.32 24.45
N PRO A 208 -6.37 -4.73 23.25
CA PRO A 208 -5.19 -4.17 22.61
C PRO A 208 -5.40 -2.66 22.36
N LEU A 209 -4.31 -1.91 22.25
CA LEU A 209 -4.37 -0.54 21.80
C LEU A 209 -4.85 -0.53 20.34
N LEU A 210 -5.98 0.08 20.06
CA LEU A 210 -6.48 0.27 18.73
C LEU A 210 -6.00 1.59 18.14
N VAL A 211 -5.49 1.55 16.90
CA VAL A 211 -5.02 2.72 16.14
C VAL A 211 -5.62 2.73 14.73
N GLU A 212 -5.64 3.87 14.08
CA GLU A 212 -6.36 4.03 12.81
C GLU A 212 -5.81 3.20 11.63
N SER A 213 -4.51 2.85 11.64
CA SER A 213 -3.88 2.11 10.52
C SER A 213 -2.54 1.49 10.92
N LEU A 214 -1.91 0.75 9.97
CA LEU A 214 -0.62 0.08 10.17
C LEU A 214 0.56 1.04 10.39
N THR A 215 0.48 2.30 9.93
CA THR A 215 1.55 3.29 10.15
C THR A 215 1.63 3.70 11.62
N PRO A 216 0.56 4.23 12.25
CA PRO A 216 0.57 4.49 13.69
C PRO A 216 0.88 3.25 14.54
N ALA A 217 0.43 2.05 14.13
CA ALA A 217 0.80 0.83 14.84
C ALA A 217 2.32 0.60 14.85
N GLY A 218 2.96 0.76 13.69
CA GLY A 218 4.42 0.67 13.57
C GLY A 218 5.15 1.72 14.41
N GLU A 219 4.64 2.94 14.48
CA GLU A 219 5.19 4.02 15.31
C GLU A 219 5.14 3.69 16.81
N ARG A 220 4.01 3.16 17.31
CA ARG A 220 3.86 2.73 18.71
C ARG A 220 4.84 1.61 19.07
N ILE A 221 5.08 0.67 18.16
CA ILE A 221 6.08 -0.39 18.36
C ILE A 221 7.50 0.22 18.38
N THR A 222 7.78 1.12 17.46
CA THR A 222 9.09 1.78 17.30
C THR A 222 9.48 2.62 18.53
N THR A 223 8.53 3.31 19.13
CA THR A 223 8.74 4.09 20.36
C THR A 223 8.77 3.22 21.63
N GLY A 224 8.34 1.97 21.54
CA GLY A 224 8.22 1.06 22.68
C GLY A 224 6.99 1.31 23.57
N GLU A 225 6.10 2.23 23.20
CA GLU A 225 4.86 2.49 23.95
C GLU A 225 3.97 1.24 24.00
N THR A 226 3.83 0.57 22.87
CA THR A 226 3.26 -0.78 22.77
C THR A 226 4.24 -1.64 21.98
N PRO A 227 5.11 -2.41 22.66
CA PRO A 227 6.30 -2.99 22.05
C PRO A 227 6.05 -4.15 21.10
N ILE A 228 4.78 -4.54 20.85
CA ILE A 228 4.41 -5.61 19.93
C ILE A 228 3.08 -5.29 19.27
N GLY A 229 2.87 -5.72 18.03
CA GLY A 229 1.58 -5.53 17.35
C GLY A 229 1.58 -5.95 15.89
N ILE A 230 0.47 -5.66 15.23
CA ILE A 230 0.28 -5.90 13.81
C ILE A 230 0.75 -4.68 13.04
N ALA A 231 1.79 -4.85 12.23
CA ALA A 231 2.42 -3.77 11.47
C ALA A 231 3.01 -4.27 10.14
N PHE A 232 3.53 -3.36 9.32
CA PHE A 232 4.27 -3.71 8.12
C PHE A 232 5.60 -4.38 8.46
N LEU A 233 5.92 -5.53 7.85
CA LEU A 233 7.24 -6.16 8.06
C LEU A 233 8.40 -5.30 7.52
N LYS A 234 8.16 -4.43 6.54
CA LYS A 234 9.16 -3.47 6.06
C LYS A 234 9.71 -2.56 7.18
N ASN A 235 8.94 -2.33 8.25
CA ASN A 235 9.34 -1.51 9.39
C ASN A 235 10.61 -2.05 10.06
N VAL A 236 10.80 -3.37 10.07
CA VAL A 236 12.01 -4.01 10.62
C VAL A 236 13.26 -3.51 9.89
N VAL A 237 13.23 -3.48 8.57
CA VAL A 237 14.36 -2.98 7.77
C VAL A 237 14.48 -1.46 7.84
N PHE A 238 13.36 -0.75 7.70
CA PHE A 238 13.33 0.70 7.64
C PHE A 238 13.82 1.35 8.94
N TYR A 239 13.30 0.89 10.07
CA TYR A 239 13.71 1.41 11.38
C TYR A 239 15.03 0.80 11.86
N GLY A 240 15.35 -0.44 11.44
CA GLY A 240 16.66 -1.05 11.69
C GLY A 240 17.83 -0.23 11.13
N LYS A 241 17.65 0.35 9.92
CA LYS A 241 18.61 1.30 9.34
C LYS A 241 18.80 2.58 10.15
N LYS A 242 17.83 2.91 11.01
CA LYS A 242 17.88 4.07 11.93
C LYS A 242 18.34 3.67 13.34
N GLY A 243 18.81 2.43 13.53
CA GLY A 243 19.31 1.93 14.81
C GLY A 243 18.23 1.43 15.78
N ILE A 244 16.95 1.36 15.35
CA ILE A 244 15.86 0.89 16.20
C ILE A 244 15.71 -0.63 16.02
N PRO A 245 15.86 -1.43 17.08
CA PRO A 245 15.90 -2.89 17.01
C PRO A 245 14.48 -3.47 16.93
N LEU A 246 13.87 -3.46 15.76
CA LEU A 246 12.64 -4.18 15.49
C LEU A 246 12.94 -5.58 14.93
N ASP A 247 12.11 -6.55 15.26
CA ASP A 247 12.08 -7.88 14.63
C ASP A 247 10.63 -8.33 14.43
N TYR A 248 10.41 -9.44 13.76
CA TYR A 248 9.08 -9.96 13.48
C TYR A 248 8.96 -11.45 13.84
N VAL A 249 7.74 -11.87 14.10
CA VAL A 249 7.44 -13.27 14.40
C VAL A 249 7.42 -14.08 13.11
N ARG A 250 8.26 -15.09 13.03
CA ARG A 250 8.34 -16.00 11.89
C ARG A 250 7.26 -17.06 12.00
N LEU A 251 6.14 -16.80 11.36
CA LEU A 251 5.03 -17.74 11.29
C LEU A 251 5.33 -18.81 10.24
N GLY A 252 5.00 -20.07 10.52
CA GLY A 252 5.26 -21.18 9.60
C GLY A 252 4.40 -21.18 8.32
N LYS A 253 3.35 -20.35 8.29
CA LYS A 253 2.54 -20.05 7.10
C LYS A 253 2.48 -18.57 6.91
N PHE A 254 2.94 -18.08 5.77
CA PHE A 254 2.80 -16.69 5.36
C PHE A 254 1.42 -16.47 4.71
N MET A 255 0.88 -15.28 4.94
CA MET A 255 -0.29 -14.77 4.23
C MET A 255 0.14 -13.97 3.01
#